data_b33647550e5ca30464da08370756c619
#
_entry.id   b33647550e5ca30464da08370756c619
#
_cell.length_a   1.000
_cell.length_b   1.000
_cell.length_c   1.000
_cell.angle_alpha   90.00
_cell.angle_beta   90.00
_cell.angle_gamma   90.00
#
_symmetry.space_group_name_H-M   'P 1'
#
loop_
_entity.id
_entity.type
_entity.pdbx_description
1 polymer ?
#
loop_
_entity_poly.entity_id
_entity_poly.type
_entity_poly.pdbx_seq_one_letter_code
_entity_poly.pdbx_strand_id
1 'polypeptide(L)'
;MYKGFLLFGGMALIKSYKGLSPKWGKDCYFSENATIVGDVTMGDQCSVWFNAVVRGDVAPITIGDRTNVQDGSCVHVTHDTGPTHIGSDVTIGHNVTVHACTIHDGALIGMGSTLLDGCEIGEGAIVAAGALVLQNTKIPPHEIWGGVPAKYLKPTRPGQTDNAAHYVEYAKEYLKS
;
A
#
# COMPACT_ATOMS: atom_id res chain seq x y z
N MET A 1 3.20 -20.74 -41.27
CA MET A 1 4.07 -19.55 -40.95
C MET A 1 3.39 -18.78 -39.83
N TYR A 2 3.64 -19.17 -38.56
CA TYR A 2 3.10 -18.48 -37.39
C TYR A 2 3.96 -17.26 -37.13
N LYS A 3 3.43 -16.07 -37.39
CA LYS A 3 4.04 -14.81 -36.97
C LYS A 3 4.01 -14.74 -35.45
N GLY A 4 5.19 -14.62 -34.83
CA GLY A 4 5.35 -14.54 -33.41
C GLY A 4 4.44 -13.46 -32.81
N PHE A 5 3.71 -13.82 -31.79
CA PHE A 5 3.15 -12.88 -30.83
C PHE A 5 4.34 -12.20 -30.16
N LEU A 6 4.54 -10.92 -30.45
CA LEU A 6 5.29 -10.04 -29.58
C LEU A 6 4.53 -10.02 -28.24
N LEU A 7 5.08 -10.68 -27.24
CA LEU A 7 4.71 -10.44 -25.86
C LEU A 7 5.08 -8.98 -25.58
N PHE A 8 4.09 -8.09 -25.69
CA PHE A 8 4.20 -6.78 -25.06
C PHE A 8 4.21 -7.07 -23.57
N GLY A 9 5.39 -7.08 -22.96
CA GLY A 9 5.50 -6.98 -21.51
C GLY A 9 4.73 -5.72 -21.11
N GLY A 10 3.56 -5.89 -20.48
CA GLY A 10 2.74 -4.77 -20.05
C GLY A 10 3.55 -3.95 -19.07
N MET A 11 3.51 -2.63 -19.16
CA MET A 11 4.06 -1.74 -18.13
C MET A 11 2.92 -1.31 -17.21
N ALA A 12 3.24 -1.01 -15.95
CA ALA A 12 2.30 -0.39 -15.03
C ALA A 12 1.66 0.86 -15.66
N LEU A 13 0.38 1.10 -15.41
CA LEU A 13 -0.30 2.30 -15.84
C LEU A 13 0.07 3.47 -14.93
N ILE A 14 1.02 4.29 -15.37
CA ILE A 14 1.41 5.52 -14.69
C ILE A 14 0.70 6.69 -15.37
N LYS A 15 -0.17 7.40 -14.65
CA LYS A 15 -1.00 8.45 -15.25
C LYS A 15 -0.93 9.76 -14.49
N SER A 16 -0.58 10.84 -15.19
CA SER A 16 -0.72 12.20 -14.66
C SER A 16 -2.20 12.60 -14.59
N TYR A 17 -2.54 13.37 -13.57
CA TYR A 17 -3.87 13.94 -13.40
C TYR A 17 -3.77 15.40 -12.96
N LYS A 18 -4.48 16.33 -13.63
CA LYS A 18 -4.45 17.78 -13.37
C LYS A 18 -3.03 18.37 -13.26
N GLY A 19 -2.11 17.90 -14.09
CA GLY A 19 -0.72 18.38 -14.10
C GLY A 19 0.19 17.75 -13.03
N LEU A 20 -0.33 16.92 -12.14
CA LEU A 20 0.43 16.18 -11.14
C LEU A 20 0.74 14.77 -11.65
N SER A 21 1.98 14.34 -11.47
CA SER A 21 2.47 13.03 -11.91
C SER A 21 3.04 12.26 -10.73
N PRO A 22 2.84 10.94 -10.69
CA PRO A 22 3.49 10.10 -9.70
C PRO A 22 5.01 10.24 -9.72
N LYS A 23 5.63 10.19 -8.54
CA LYS A 23 7.08 10.24 -8.33
C LYS A 23 7.48 9.12 -7.38
N TRP A 24 8.66 8.55 -7.59
CA TRP A 24 9.18 7.48 -6.74
C TRP A 24 10.70 7.51 -6.68
N GLY A 25 11.24 6.87 -5.66
CA GLY A 25 12.67 6.72 -5.43
C GLY A 25 13.31 5.62 -6.28
N LYS A 26 14.45 5.11 -5.83
CA LYS A 26 15.25 4.11 -6.52
C LYS A 26 14.70 2.70 -6.28
N ASP A 27 15.00 1.79 -7.21
CA ASP A 27 14.77 0.36 -7.09
C ASP A 27 13.31 -0.02 -6.75
N CYS A 28 12.33 0.80 -7.19
CA CYS A 28 10.91 0.50 -7.07
C CYS A 28 10.47 -0.50 -8.14
N TYR A 29 9.52 -1.38 -7.78
CA TYR A 29 8.91 -2.34 -8.69
C TYR A 29 7.42 -2.06 -8.85
N PHE A 30 6.95 -2.04 -10.10
CA PHE A 30 5.53 -1.93 -10.44
C PHE A 30 5.17 -3.04 -11.42
N SER A 31 4.24 -3.92 -11.04
CA SER A 31 3.78 -4.99 -11.92
C SER A 31 3.02 -4.42 -13.13
N GLU A 32 2.93 -5.20 -14.23
CA GLU A 32 2.48 -4.77 -15.56
C GLU A 32 1.07 -4.17 -15.59
N ASN A 33 0.24 -4.53 -14.64
CA ASN A 33 -1.14 -4.03 -14.54
C ASN A 33 -1.42 -3.24 -13.26
N ALA A 34 -0.37 -2.86 -12.52
CA ALA A 34 -0.51 -1.89 -11.45
C ALA A 34 -0.91 -0.52 -12.01
N THR A 35 -1.69 0.24 -11.27
CA THR A 35 -2.17 1.57 -11.70
C THR A 35 -1.79 2.62 -10.67
N ILE A 36 -1.04 3.66 -11.09
CA ILE A 36 -0.61 4.74 -10.21
C ILE A 36 -0.98 6.07 -10.86
N VAL A 37 -1.79 6.89 -10.19
CA VAL A 37 -2.41 8.09 -10.77
C VAL A 37 -2.24 9.32 -9.89
N GLY A 38 -1.87 10.45 -10.49
CA GLY A 38 -1.96 11.78 -9.87
C GLY A 38 -0.85 12.10 -8.89
N ASP A 39 -1.18 12.77 -7.79
CA ASP A 39 -0.24 13.22 -6.77
C ASP A 39 0.15 12.09 -5.82
N VAL A 40 1.06 11.26 -6.27
CA VAL A 40 1.61 10.13 -5.52
C VAL A 40 3.12 10.29 -5.40
N THR A 41 3.64 10.23 -4.18
CA THR A 41 5.09 10.22 -3.93
C THR A 41 5.45 8.98 -3.13
N MET A 42 6.42 8.19 -3.62
CA MET A 42 6.92 6.99 -2.95
C MET A 42 8.42 7.11 -2.70
N GLY A 43 8.89 6.52 -1.62
CA GLY A 43 10.31 6.39 -1.31
C GLY A 43 11.04 5.34 -2.14
N ASP A 44 12.20 4.91 -1.67
CA ASP A 44 13.04 3.90 -2.30
C ASP A 44 12.51 2.47 -2.05
N GLN A 45 12.78 1.56 -2.98
CA GLN A 45 12.50 0.12 -2.87
C GLN A 45 11.02 -0.23 -2.57
N CYS A 46 10.10 0.64 -2.96
CA CYS A 46 8.67 0.36 -2.87
C CYS A 46 8.23 -0.63 -3.96
N SER A 47 7.14 -1.36 -3.71
CA SER A 47 6.56 -2.22 -4.72
C SER A 47 5.04 -2.13 -4.77
N VAL A 48 4.48 -2.08 -5.99
CA VAL A 48 3.03 -2.10 -6.26
C VAL A 48 2.73 -3.28 -7.16
N TRP A 49 1.95 -4.22 -6.64
CA TRP A 49 1.75 -5.54 -7.23
C TRP A 49 0.54 -5.60 -8.16
N PHE A 50 0.24 -6.80 -8.64
CA PHE A 50 -0.73 -7.00 -9.73
C PHE A 50 -2.14 -6.49 -9.36
N ASN A 51 -2.76 -5.76 -10.28
CA ASN A 51 -4.09 -5.16 -10.12
C ASN A 51 -4.23 -4.17 -8.94
N ALA A 52 -3.14 -3.77 -8.28
CA ALA A 52 -3.20 -2.76 -7.24
C ALA A 52 -3.36 -1.36 -7.84
N VAL A 53 -4.11 -0.49 -7.15
CA VAL A 53 -4.38 0.89 -7.57
C VAL A 53 -3.93 1.85 -6.48
N VAL A 54 -3.07 2.81 -6.83
CA VAL A 54 -2.68 3.93 -5.97
C VAL A 54 -3.09 5.22 -6.67
N ARG A 55 -4.15 5.88 -6.17
CA ARG A 55 -4.76 7.01 -6.88
C ARG A 55 -4.89 8.26 -6.01
N GLY A 56 -3.96 9.21 -6.21
CA GLY A 56 -3.94 10.54 -5.59
C GLY A 56 -4.47 11.61 -6.54
N ASP A 57 -5.76 11.55 -6.89
CA ASP A 57 -6.37 12.45 -7.88
C ASP A 57 -7.07 13.66 -7.26
N VAL A 58 -7.46 13.59 -5.98
CA VAL A 58 -8.18 14.65 -5.28
C VAL A 58 -7.53 15.09 -3.96
N ALA A 59 -6.48 14.40 -3.53
CA ALA A 59 -5.57 14.76 -2.45
C ALA A 59 -4.27 13.96 -2.62
N PRO A 60 -3.15 14.33 -1.96
CA PRO A 60 -1.88 13.63 -2.11
C PRO A 60 -1.86 12.26 -1.40
N ILE A 61 -1.05 11.35 -1.96
CA ILE A 61 -0.63 10.10 -1.31
C ILE A 61 0.88 10.15 -1.12
N THR A 62 1.36 9.88 0.10
CA THR A 62 2.78 9.71 0.39
C THR A 62 3.03 8.31 0.93
N ILE A 63 4.08 7.66 0.45
CA ILE A 63 4.49 6.31 0.84
C ILE A 63 5.98 6.34 1.14
N GLY A 64 6.38 5.86 2.31
CA GLY A 64 7.78 5.76 2.73
C GLY A 64 8.53 4.63 2.03
N ASP A 65 9.80 4.44 2.39
CA ASP A 65 10.69 3.46 1.78
C ASP A 65 10.26 2.01 2.06
N ARG A 66 10.60 1.08 1.17
CA ARG A 66 10.43 -0.38 1.32
C ARG A 66 9.00 -0.83 1.61
N THR A 67 8.03 0.02 1.34
CA THR A 67 6.61 -0.29 1.52
C THR A 67 6.06 -1.02 0.30
N ASN A 68 5.24 -2.03 0.55
CA ASN A 68 4.61 -2.82 -0.50
C ASN A 68 3.09 -2.70 -0.47
N VAL A 69 2.49 -2.56 -1.66
CA VAL A 69 1.05 -2.57 -1.90
C VAL A 69 0.73 -3.81 -2.73
N GLN A 70 0.14 -4.83 -2.09
CA GLN A 70 -0.05 -6.14 -2.70
C GLN A 70 -1.27 -6.21 -3.62
N ASP A 71 -1.39 -7.34 -4.31
CA ASP A 71 -2.32 -7.57 -5.39
C ASP A 71 -3.76 -7.18 -5.04
N GLY A 72 -4.41 -6.50 -5.97
CA GLY A 72 -5.81 -6.10 -5.87
C GLY A 72 -6.12 -5.01 -4.84
N SER A 73 -5.11 -4.47 -4.14
CA SER A 73 -5.32 -3.44 -3.12
C SER A 73 -5.57 -2.07 -3.73
N CYS A 74 -6.38 -1.26 -3.03
CA CYS A 74 -6.72 0.11 -3.44
C CYS A 74 -6.28 1.11 -2.37
N VAL A 75 -5.41 2.04 -2.73
CA VAL A 75 -5.02 3.18 -1.91
C VAL A 75 -5.60 4.44 -2.53
N HIS A 76 -6.47 5.13 -1.79
CA HIS A 76 -7.15 6.32 -2.27
C HIS A 76 -7.24 7.40 -1.19
N VAL A 77 -7.89 8.49 -1.50
CA VAL A 77 -7.93 9.75 -0.75
C VAL A 77 -9.34 10.34 -0.74
N THR A 78 -9.62 11.22 0.21
CA THR A 78 -10.85 12.02 0.23
C THR A 78 -10.57 13.41 -0.32
N HIS A 79 -11.52 13.97 -1.06
CA HIS A 79 -11.41 15.26 -1.73
C HIS A 79 -11.01 16.37 -0.75
N ASP A 80 -9.94 17.09 -1.07
CA ASP A 80 -9.37 18.28 -0.42
C ASP A 80 -8.91 18.12 1.05
N THR A 81 -9.48 17.20 1.81
CA THR A 81 -9.29 17.13 3.27
C THR A 81 -8.68 15.83 3.78
N GLY A 82 -8.59 14.81 2.95
CA GLY A 82 -8.17 13.49 3.38
C GLY A 82 -7.01 12.91 2.58
N PRO A 83 -5.76 13.37 2.78
CA PRO A 83 -4.59 12.70 2.21
C PRO A 83 -4.43 11.29 2.78
N THR A 84 -3.64 10.47 2.12
CA THR A 84 -3.20 9.18 2.63
C THR A 84 -1.69 9.23 2.88
N HIS A 85 -1.28 8.94 4.10
CA HIS A 85 0.11 8.86 4.51
C HIS A 85 0.47 7.44 4.94
N ILE A 86 1.44 6.84 4.29
CA ILE A 86 1.93 5.51 4.60
C ILE A 86 3.43 5.62 4.87
N GLY A 87 3.87 5.11 6.00
CA GLY A 87 5.27 5.12 6.42
C GLY A 87 6.16 4.16 5.64
N SER A 88 7.36 3.97 6.14
CA SER A 88 8.36 3.03 5.64
C SER A 88 8.14 1.63 6.20
N ASP A 89 8.62 0.61 5.48
CA ASP A 89 8.56 -0.79 5.91
C ASP A 89 7.13 -1.31 6.17
N VAL A 90 6.12 -0.67 5.55
CA VAL A 90 4.70 -1.05 5.69
C VAL A 90 4.35 -2.16 4.70
N THR A 91 3.60 -3.15 5.16
CA THR A 91 2.99 -4.17 4.31
C THR A 91 1.49 -3.95 4.19
N ILE A 92 1.03 -3.60 2.98
CA ILE A 92 -0.39 -3.58 2.62
C ILE A 92 -0.72 -4.93 1.95
N GLY A 93 -1.40 -5.81 2.66
CA GLY A 93 -1.76 -7.16 2.18
C GLY A 93 -2.69 -7.14 0.97
N HIS A 94 -2.94 -8.33 0.38
CA HIS A 94 -3.79 -8.47 -0.79
C HIS A 94 -5.24 -8.00 -0.55
N ASN A 95 -5.86 -7.36 -1.55
CA ASN A 95 -7.25 -6.90 -1.54
C ASN A 95 -7.61 -5.97 -0.36
N VAL A 96 -6.65 -5.16 0.10
CA VAL A 96 -6.88 -4.16 1.15
C VAL A 96 -7.42 -2.87 0.54
N THR A 97 -8.36 -2.22 1.24
CA THR A 97 -8.75 -0.84 0.95
C THR A 97 -8.15 0.10 1.99
N VAL A 98 -7.32 1.04 1.54
CA VAL A 98 -6.76 2.14 2.34
C VAL A 98 -7.36 3.44 1.84
N HIS A 99 -8.12 4.13 2.68
CA HIS A 99 -8.81 5.36 2.26
C HIS A 99 -8.59 6.49 3.25
N ALA A 100 -7.93 7.57 2.80
CA ALA A 100 -7.76 8.83 3.52
C ALA A 100 -7.30 8.66 4.99
N CYS A 101 -6.23 7.91 5.23
CA CYS A 101 -5.79 7.57 6.58
C CYS A 101 -4.25 7.64 6.72
N THR A 102 -3.76 7.51 7.96
CA THR A 102 -2.34 7.50 8.27
C THR A 102 -1.92 6.12 8.77
N ILE A 103 -0.86 5.57 8.18
CA ILE A 103 -0.25 4.30 8.57
C ILE A 103 1.21 4.58 8.87
N HIS A 104 1.64 4.34 10.11
CA HIS A 104 3.02 4.56 10.53
C HIS A 104 3.93 3.41 10.16
N ASP A 105 5.25 3.62 10.35
CA ASP A 105 6.31 2.72 9.94
C ASP A 105 6.12 1.29 10.48
N GLY A 106 6.52 0.32 9.68
CA GLY A 106 6.52 -1.08 10.07
C GLY A 106 5.15 -1.71 10.34
N ALA A 107 4.05 -1.01 10.05
CA ALA A 107 2.71 -1.58 10.23
C ALA A 107 2.40 -2.69 9.21
N LEU A 108 1.59 -3.67 9.62
CA LEU A 108 1.08 -4.72 8.74
C LEU A 108 -0.43 -4.64 8.63
N ILE A 109 -0.91 -4.43 7.42
CA ILE A 109 -2.33 -4.36 7.10
C ILE A 109 -2.73 -5.69 6.45
N GLY A 110 -3.47 -6.50 7.20
CA GLY A 110 -3.85 -7.85 6.80
C GLY A 110 -4.78 -7.90 5.60
N MET A 111 -4.66 -8.96 4.82
CA MET A 111 -5.42 -9.19 3.57
C MET A 111 -6.91 -8.95 3.74
N GLY A 112 -7.54 -8.27 2.76
CA GLY A 112 -8.97 -8.04 2.70
C GLY A 112 -9.51 -7.07 3.77
N SER A 113 -8.65 -6.39 4.53
CA SER A 113 -9.09 -5.39 5.50
C SER A 113 -9.48 -4.07 4.82
N THR A 114 -10.28 -3.26 5.52
CA THR A 114 -10.71 -1.94 5.07
C THR A 114 -10.40 -0.90 6.14
N LEU A 115 -9.66 0.13 5.75
CA LEU A 115 -9.28 1.27 6.58
C LEU A 115 -10.04 2.49 6.08
N LEU A 116 -10.86 3.10 6.96
CA LEU A 116 -11.69 4.25 6.61
C LEU A 116 -11.04 5.58 7.03
N ASP A 117 -11.59 6.66 6.51
CA ASP A 117 -11.10 8.04 6.61
C ASP A 117 -10.67 8.43 8.03
N GLY A 118 -9.53 9.08 8.11
CA GLY A 118 -9.01 9.63 9.37
C GLY A 118 -8.54 8.58 10.38
N CYS A 119 -8.58 7.28 10.05
CA CYS A 119 -7.99 6.31 10.96
C CYS A 119 -6.46 6.43 10.99
N GLU A 120 -5.86 6.04 12.10
CA GLU A 120 -4.43 6.11 12.33
C GLU A 120 -3.95 4.75 12.85
N ILE A 121 -3.01 4.15 12.13
CA ILE A 121 -2.43 2.85 12.47
C ILE A 121 -1.01 3.10 13.00
N GLY A 122 -0.79 2.81 14.28
CA GLY A 122 0.49 3.06 14.95
C GLY A 122 1.64 2.22 14.42
N GLU A 123 2.85 2.67 14.73
CA GLU A 123 4.09 1.99 14.36
C GLU A 123 4.09 0.52 14.77
N GLY A 124 4.47 -0.38 13.87
CA GLY A 124 4.53 -1.82 14.13
C GLY A 124 3.19 -2.44 14.54
N ALA A 125 2.07 -1.75 14.37
CA ALA A 125 0.75 -2.32 14.62
C ALA A 125 0.31 -3.27 13.52
N ILE A 126 -0.60 -4.17 13.85
CA ILE A 126 -1.17 -5.13 12.90
C ILE A 126 -2.69 -4.96 12.84
N VAL A 127 -3.20 -4.70 11.66
CA VAL A 127 -4.62 -4.88 11.35
C VAL A 127 -4.81 -6.31 10.84
N ALA A 128 -5.60 -7.11 11.53
CA ALA A 128 -5.85 -8.50 11.16
C ALA A 128 -6.59 -8.60 9.81
N ALA A 129 -6.41 -9.73 9.11
CA ALA A 129 -7.08 -9.96 7.84
C ALA A 129 -8.61 -9.84 7.96
N GLY A 130 -9.25 -9.22 6.97
CA GLY A 130 -10.69 -9.00 6.91
C GLY A 130 -11.25 -8.01 7.94
N ALA A 131 -10.40 -7.27 8.64
CA ALA A 131 -10.86 -6.31 9.64
C ALA A 131 -11.43 -5.04 9.01
N LEU A 132 -12.42 -4.41 9.67
CA LEU A 132 -12.95 -3.09 9.33
C LEU A 132 -12.52 -2.07 10.38
N VAL A 133 -11.58 -1.19 10.03
CA VAL A 133 -11.16 -0.05 10.86
C VAL A 133 -12.04 1.14 10.52
N LEU A 134 -12.88 1.55 11.47
CA LEU A 134 -13.82 2.65 11.29
C LEU A 134 -13.12 4.00 11.22
N GLN A 135 -13.84 5.00 10.71
CA GLN A 135 -13.36 6.38 10.63
C GLN A 135 -12.83 6.89 11.98
N ASN A 136 -11.73 7.63 11.92
CA ASN A 136 -11.08 8.26 13.07
C ASN A 136 -10.63 7.30 14.18
N THR A 137 -10.61 5.99 13.92
CA THR A 137 -10.08 5.01 14.87
C THR A 137 -8.57 5.18 14.99
N LYS A 138 -8.06 5.20 16.20
CA LYS A 138 -6.62 5.21 16.48
C LYS A 138 -6.21 3.86 17.04
N ILE A 139 -5.35 3.16 16.31
CA ILE A 139 -4.71 1.92 16.74
C ILE A 139 -3.32 2.27 17.28
N PRO A 140 -3.06 2.04 18.58
CA PRO A 140 -1.76 2.33 19.18
C PRO A 140 -0.62 1.52 18.55
N PRO A 141 0.65 2.00 18.68
CA PRO A 141 1.81 1.24 18.24
C PRO A 141 1.87 -0.15 18.88
N HIS A 142 2.37 -1.12 18.09
CA HIS A 142 2.63 -2.49 18.54
C HIS A 142 1.40 -3.23 19.08
N GLU A 143 0.21 -2.91 18.58
CA GLU A 143 -1.03 -3.62 18.90
C GLU A 143 -1.59 -4.37 17.70
N ILE A 144 -2.27 -5.49 17.96
CA ILE A 144 -3.05 -6.24 16.96
C ILE A 144 -4.52 -5.94 17.16
N TRP A 145 -5.17 -5.44 16.10
CA TRP A 145 -6.60 -5.18 16.08
C TRP A 145 -7.27 -5.97 14.97
N GLY A 146 -8.50 -6.47 15.22
CA GLY A 146 -9.22 -7.29 14.25
C GLY A 146 -10.72 -7.32 14.49
N GLY A 147 -11.45 -7.85 13.50
CA GLY A 147 -12.92 -7.98 13.53
C GLY A 147 -13.63 -6.86 12.76
N VAL A 148 -14.97 -6.90 12.78
CA VAL A 148 -15.87 -5.96 12.10
C VAL A 148 -16.91 -5.47 13.10
N PRO A 149 -16.72 -4.25 13.67
CA PRO A 149 -15.58 -3.38 13.55
C PRO A 149 -14.34 -3.90 14.30
N ALA A 150 -13.15 -3.44 13.87
CA ALA A 150 -11.88 -3.81 14.50
C ALA A 150 -11.82 -3.40 15.97
N LYS A 151 -11.32 -4.31 16.81
CA LYS A 151 -11.10 -4.11 18.24
C LYS A 151 -9.73 -4.66 18.62
N TYR A 152 -9.18 -4.17 19.71
CA TYR A 152 -7.93 -4.68 20.29
C TYR A 152 -8.01 -6.18 20.56
N LEU A 153 -6.98 -6.91 20.17
CA LEU A 153 -6.86 -8.35 20.41
C LEU A 153 -5.72 -8.65 21.39
N LYS A 154 -4.52 -8.17 21.11
CA LYS A 154 -3.29 -8.41 21.90
C LYS A 154 -2.15 -7.55 21.39
N PRO A 155 -1.00 -7.46 22.12
CA PRO A 155 0.20 -6.81 21.60
C PRO A 155 0.84 -7.64 20.47
N THR A 156 1.64 -6.99 19.62
CA THR A 156 2.49 -7.64 18.62
C THR A 156 3.69 -8.31 19.30
N ARG A 157 4.37 -9.18 18.57
CA ARG A 157 5.65 -9.80 18.98
C ARG A 157 6.77 -9.27 18.09
N PRO A 158 8.02 -9.23 18.58
CA PRO A 158 9.17 -8.89 17.74
C PRO A 158 9.21 -9.72 16.45
N GLY A 159 9.48 -9.08 15.31
CA GLY A 159 9.56 -9.73 14.00
C GLY A 159 8.22 -10.09 13.36
N GLN A 160 7.10 -9.81 13.99
CA GLN A 160 5.78 -10.19 13.46
C GLN A 160 5.34 -9.35 12.25
N THR A 161 5.99 -8.21 12.01
CA THR A 161 5.70 -7.29 10.89
C THR A 161 6.81 -7.24 9.83
N ASP A 162 7.82 -8.10 9.88
CA ASP A 162 9.03 -8.04 9.02
C ASP A 162 8.77 -8.44 7.55
N ASN A 163 7.52 -8.52 7.12
CA ASN A 163 7.16 -8.93 5.75
C ASN A 163 7.66 -7.96 4.66
N ALA A 164 7.84 -6.69 4.97
CA ALA A 164 8.28 -5.70 4.00
C ALA A 164 9.63 -6.07 3.36
N ALA A 165 10.58 -6.58 4.16
CA ALA A 165 11.88 -7.02 3.67
C ALA A 165 11.78 -8.15 2.63
N HIS A 166 10.86 -9.11 2.81
CA HIS A 166 10.64 -10.18 1.83
C HIS A 166 10.13 -9.62 0.50
N TYR A 167 9.25 -8.62 0.53
CA TYR A 167 8.73 -8.00 -0.68
C TYR A 167 9.78 -7.16 -1.43
N VAL A 168 10.78 -6.61 -0.74
CA VAL A 168 11.95 -6.00 -1.40
C VAL A 168 12.74 -7.06 -2.18
N GLU A 169 12.95 -8.25 -1.62
CA GLU A 169 13.65 -9.33 -2.33
C GLU A 169 12.82 -9.88 -3.51
N TYR A 170 11.52 -10.10 -3.34
CA TYR A 170 10.64 -10.52 -4.43
C TYR A 170 10.64 -9.50 -5.58
N ALA A 171 10.56 -8.22 -5.27
CA ALA A 171 10.63 -7.16 -6.28
C ALA A 171 11.94 -7.23 -7.09
N LYS A 172 13.08 -7.48 -6.44
CA LYS A 172 14.37 -7.67 -7.12
C LYS A 172 14.38 -8.89 -8.04
N GLU A 173 13.70 -9.97 -7.69
CA GLU A 173 13.58 -11.16 -8.55
C GLU A 173 12.74 -10.85 -9.80
N TYR A 174 11.61 -10.18 -9.63
CA TYR A 174 10.76 -9.76 -10.75
C TYR A 174 11.46 -8.76 -11.69
N LEU A 175 12.28 -7.85 -11.16
CA LEU A 175 13.06 -6.92 -12.00
C LEU A 175 14.13 -7.60 -12.86
N LYS A 176 14.46 -8.87 -12.60
CA LYS A 176 15.44 -9.66 -13.36
C LYS A 176 14.78 -10.61 -14.37
N SER A 177 13.49 -10.85 -14.25
CA SER A 177 12.73 -11.76 -15.11
C SER A 177 12.23 -11.05 -16.37
#